data_106354ed960a23d17b56be839b7adac1
#
_entry.id   106354ed960a23d17b56be839b7adac1
#
_cell.length_a   1.000
_cell.length_b   1.000
_cell.length_c   1.000
_cell.angle_alpha   90.00
_cell.angle_beta   90.00
_cell.angle_gamma   90.00
#
_symmetry.space_group_name_H-M   'P 1'
#
loop_
_entity.id
_entity.type
_entity.pdbx_description
1 polymer ?
#
loop_
_entity_poly.entity_id
_entity_poly.type
_entity_poly.pdbx_seq_one_letter_code
_entity_poly.pdbx_strand_id
1 'polypeptide(L)'
;GNALQRLKRFADAEKDYRRAVELQPGFADAWNNLGTCLRELKRPEEAESVYRKALELNANNPETLDNLALAVKDLDRLDEAADLMRRALVIEARSDKFFVHYATVLLDQKKIDEAAAACERALALNANNHDAVNLMGRVAFERGDLDAALKHYRRALALKPDLADAYNNMGNVLKELGHLQDAESAYLQALELDAGIAGVYVNLADSKKFAPGDPHLAAMEELAGKADGLSKTDRMQLDFGLGKAYADLKDYDRSFRHLLAGNAAKRATIAYDEAATFALFDRIEQVFTGELIGTKSGAGEPSTMPIFVIGMPRSGTTLVEQIIASHPLVYGAGELQTLNDVILNVRGGDGNVILYPEFMPALDGAALRQIGARYIAELRALAAKNGHASAAYATDKMPSNYYFAGLIHLALPNATIIHTIRDPVDTCISCFSKLFSAEQNHTYDLAELGRYYKHYEHLMAHWRTVLPAGRILDVRYEEVVADVEAQARRIIAHCGLPWDERCLSFHETERPVRTASATQVRQPIYKSAIGRWRVYEQHLDPLLGALKIGAATTGAAR
;
A
#
# COMPACT_ATOMS: atom_id res chain seq x y z
N GLY A 1 19.44 -30.81 -21.36
CA GLY A 1 18.87 -29.54 -20.81
C GLY A 1 17.35 -29.47 -21.00
N ASN A 2 16.84 -29.44 -22.26
CA ASN A 2 15.40 -29.20 -22.54
C ASN A 2 14.47 -30.21 -21.83
N ALA A 3 14.81 -31.49 -21.80
CA ALA A 3 14.01 -32.51 -21.10
C ALA A 3 13.98 -32.29 -19.58
N LEU A 4 15.11 -31.92 -18.98
CA LEU A 4 15.22 -31.62 -17.56
C LEU A 4 14.45 -30.34 -17.18
N GLN A 5 14.49 -29.34 -18.05
CA GLN A 5 13.72 -28.11 -17.89
C GLN A 5 12.21 -28.38 -17.90
N ARG A 6 11.70 -29.19 -18.83
CA ARG A 6 10.30 -29.64 -18.86
C ARG A 6 9.88 -30.39 -17.59
N LEU A 7 10.81 -31.15 -16.99
CA LEU A 7 10.63 -31.84 -15.71
C LEU A 7 10.83 -30.94 -14.50
N LYS A 8 11.02 -29.60 -14.69
CA LYS A 8 11.32 -28.60 -13.67
C LYS A 8 12.59 -28.89 -12.84
N ARG A 9 13.50 -29.72 -13.39
CA ARG A 9 14.82 -30.04 -12.79
C ARG A 9 15.85 -28.99 -13.22
N PHE A 10 15.64 -27.73 -12.80
CA PHE A 10 16.38 -26.57 -13.31
C PHE A 10 17.88 -26.62 -12.97
N ALA A 11 18.25 -27.10 -11.76
CA ALA A 11 19.66 -27.21 -11.37
C ALA A 11 20.44 -28.25 -12.22
N ASP A 12 19.78 -29.31 -12.65
CA ASP A 12 20.42 -30.28 -13.55
C ASP A 12 20.44 -29.77 -15.00
N ALA A 13 19.37 -29.10 -15.44
CA ALA A 13 19.32 -28.47 -16.75
C ALA A 13 20.39 -27.37 -16.90
N GLU A 14 20.67 -26.59 -15.85
CA GLU A 14 21.74 -25.59 -15.81
C GLU A 14 23.09 -26.21 -16.17
N LYS A 15 23.46 -27.35 -15.57
CA LYS A 15 24.73 -28.05 -15.85
C LYS A 15 24.85 -28.39 -17.33
N ASP A 16 23.77 -28.93 -17.91
CA ASP A 16 23.75 -29.32 -19.33
C ASP A 16 23.89 -28.08 -20.24
N TYR A 17 23.18 -26.97 -19.93
CA TYR A 17 23.25 -25.78 -20.76
C TYR A 17 24.62 -25.07 -20.60
N ARG A 18 25.22 -25.02 -19.41
CA ARG A 18 26.58 -24.53 -19.23
C ARG A 18 27.56 -25.34 -20.10
N ARG A 19 27.42 -26.66 -20.11
CA ARG A 19 28.26 -27.51 -20.95
C ARG A 19 28.03 -27.27 -22.45
N ALA A 20 26.78 -27.01 -22.85
CA ALA A 20 26.45 -26.72 -24.25
C ALA A 20 27.10 -25.39 -24.71
N VAL A 21 27.05 -24.33 -23.90
CA VAL A 21 27.65 -23.03 -24.27
C VAL A 21 29.17 -23.02 -24.19
N GLU A 22 29.79 -23.88 -23.35
CA GLU A 22 31.24 -24.13 -23.35
C GLU A 22 31.68 -24.79 -24.66
N LEU A 23 30.95 -25.81 -25.12
CA LEU A 23 31.29 -26.53 -26.34
C LEU A 23 30.96 -25.73 -27.61
N GLN A 24 29.91 -24.91 -27.58
CA GLN A 24 29.49 -24.08 -28.70
C GLN A 24 29.09 -22.68 -28.21
N PRO A 25 30.06 -21.76 -28.01
CA PRO A 25 29.78 -20.41 -27.49
C PRO A 25 28.85 -19.56 -28.33
N GLY A 26 28.69 -19.88 -29.65
CA GLY A 26 27.76 -19.21 -30.57
C GLY A 26 26.32 -19.75 -30.52
N PHE A 27 26.00 -20.69 -29.62
CA PHE A 27 24.66 -21.28 -29.56
C PHE A 27 23.70 -20.38 -28.72
N ALA A 28 23.08 -19.39 -29.38
CA ALA A 28 22.20 -18.41 -28.74
C ALA A 28 21.05 -19.03 -27.93
N ASP A 29 20.39 -20.09 -28.45
CA ASP A 29 19.28 -20.74 -27.75
C ASP A 29 19.71 -21.44 -26.46
N ALA A 30 20.95 -21.99 -26.42
CA ALA A 30 21.47 -22.57 -25.19
C ALA A 30 21.73 -21.49 -24.11
N TRP A 31 22.22 -20.31 -24.50
CA TRP A 31 22.35 -19.17 -23.60
C TRP A 31 20.98 -18.70 -23.08
N ASN A 32 19.96 -18.59 -23.95
CA ASN A 32 18.61 -18.23 -23.54
C ASN A 32 18.02 -19.25 -22.55
N ASN A 33 18.14 -20.54 -22.83
CA ASN A 33 17.61 -21.59 -21.95
C ASN A 33 18.36 -21.68 -20.62
N LEU A 34 19.67 -21.41 -20.61
CA LEU A 34 20.46 -21.26 -19.38
C LEU A 34 19.91 -20.11 -18.51
N GLY A 35 19.61 -18.96 -19.13
CA GLY A 35 18.99 -17.83 -18.46
C GLY A 35 17.65 -18.18 -17.83
N THR A 36 16.81 -18.92 -18.54
CA THR A 36 15.52 -19.41 -18.01
C THR A 36 15.73 -20.30 -16.77
N CYS A 37 16.69 -21.23 -16.80
CA CYS A 37 17.02 -22.05 -15.63
C CYS A 37 17.49 -21.22 -14.44
N LEU A 38 18.37 -20.25 -14.68
CA LEU A 38 18.90 -19.38 -13.64
C LEU A 38 17.82 -18.52 -12.99
N ARG A 39 16.89 -17.99 -13.78
CA ARG A 39 15.76 -17.22 -13.26
C ARG A 39 14.81 -18.08 -12.39
N GLU A 40 14.50 -19.29 -12.84
CA GLU A 40 13.71 -20.25 -12.05
C GLU A 40 14.42 -20.67 -10.75
N LEU A 41 15.76 -20.67 -10.75
CA LEU A 41 16.60 -20.88 -9.57
C LEU A 41 16.75 -19.60 -8.70
N LYS A 42 15.99 -18.53 -9.00
CA LYS A 42 16.00 -17.25 -8.26
C LYS A 42 17.37 -16.53 -8.30
N ARG A 43 18.07 -16.62 -9.43
CA ARG A 43 19.38 -15.98 -9.71
C ARG A 43 19.26 -15.00 -10.89
N PRO A 44 18.47 -13.91 -10.74
CA PRO A 44 18.15 -13.01 -11.85
C PRO A 44 19.36 -12.24 -12.40
N GLU A 45 20.37 -11.92 -11.59
CA GLU A 45 21.59 -11.23 -12.03
C GLU A 45 22.39 -12.11 -13.02
N GLU A 46 22.51 -13.39 -12.72
CA GLU A 46 23.18 -14.32 -13.63
C GLU A 46 22.33 -14.60 -14.88
N ALA A 47 21.00 -14.68 -14.72
CA ALA A 47 20.07 -14.83 -15.83
C ALA A 47 20.18 -13.65 -16.79
N GLU A 48 20.22 -12.41 -16.29
CA GLU A 48 20.44 -11.20 -17.09
C GLU A 48 21.73 -11.32 -17.93
N SER A 49 22.85 -11.68 -17.28
CA SER A 49 24.15 -11.77 -17.95
C SER A 49 24.11 -12.74 -19.14
N VAL A 50 23.51 -13.92 -18.95
CA VAL A 50 23.45 -14.93 -20.03
C VAL A 50 22.40 -14.60 -21.10
N TYR A 51 21.29 -13.95 -20.77
CA TYR A 51 20.35 -13.44 -21.77
C TYR A 51 20.96 -12.34 -22.63
N ARG A 52 21.74 -11.42 -22.04
CA ARG A 52 22.48 -10.41 -22.81
C ARG A 52 23.45 -11.08 -23.78
N LYS A 53 24.11 -12.15 -23.33
CA LYS A 53 25.00 -12.95 -24.22
C LYS A 53 24.23 -13.60 -25.37
N ALA A 54 23.05 -14.12 -25.11
CA ALA A 54 22.17 -14.65 -26.17
C ALA A 54 21.79 -13.55 -27.19
N LEU A 55 21.49 -12.31 -26.72
CA LEU A 55 21.15 -11.18 -27.59
C LEU A 55 22.35 -10.64 -28.37
N GLU A 56 23.58 -10.74 -27.86
CA GLU A 56 24.80 -10.43 -28.64
C GLU A 56 24.91 -11.36 -29.88
N LEU A 57 24.48 -12.60 -29.74
CA LEU A 57 24.50 -13.59 -30.81
C LEU A 57 23.29 -13.49 -31.75
N ASN A 58 22.12 -13.11 -31.21
CA ASN A 58 20.88 -12.90 -31.96
C ASN A 58 20.07 -11.74 -31.38
N ALA A 59 20.38 -10.52 -31.81
CA ALA A 59 19.84 -9.28 -31.26
C ALA A 59 18.31 -9.11 -31.38
N ASN A 60 17.69 -9.82 -32.32
CA ASN A 60 16.27 -9.70 -32.65
C ASN A 60 15.46 -10.95 -32.25
N ASN A 61 15.93 -11.72 -31.28
CA ASN A 61 15.14 -12.84 -30.74
C ASN A 61 14.10 -12.31 -29.75
N PRO A 62 12.80 -12.32 -30.10
CA PRO A 62 11.75 -11.75 -29.25
C PRO A 62 11.57 -12.53 -27.94
N GLU A 63 11.75 -13.85 -27.93
CA GLU A 63 11.68 -14.66 -26.71
C GLU A 63 12.81 -14.32 -25.74
N THR A 64 14.03 -14.10 -26.24
CA THR A 64 15.16 -13.70 -25.38
C THR A 64 14.96 -12.29 -24.82
N LEU A 65 14.40 -11.37 -25.61
CA LEU A 65 14.04 -10.03 -25.12
C LEU A 65 12.97 -10.09 -24.01
N ASP A 66 11.94 -10.91 -24.20
CA ASP A 66 10.88 -11.15 -23.21
C ASP A 66 11.45 -11.75 -21.93
N ASN A 67 12.28 -12.79 -22.04
CA ASN A 67 12.90 -13.44 -20.89
C ASN A 67 13.87 -12.52 -20.14
N LEU A 68 14.65 -11.71 -20.86
CA LEU A 68 15.54 -10.70 -20.27
C LEU A 68 14.69 -9.62 -19.53
N ALA A 69 13.60 -9.19 -20.12
CA ALA A 69 12.72 -8.21 -19.50
C ALA A 69 12.16 -8.72 -18.16
N LEU A 70 11.77 -10.00 -18.09
CA LEU A 70 11.33 -10.60 -16.84
C LEU A 70 12.48 -10.69 -15.81
N ALA A 71 13.70 -11.03 -16.21
CA ALA A 71 14.85 -11.05 -15.31
C ALA A 71 15.19 -9.64 -14.77
N VAL A 72 15.14 -8.63 -15.65
CA VAL A 72 15.37 -7.21 -15.29
C VAL A 72 14.25 -6.68 -14.39
N LYS A 73 13.00 -7.12 -14.60
CA LYS A 73 11.87 -6.85 -13.71
C LYS A 73 12.11 -7.44 -12.32
N ASP A 74 12.60 -8.68 -12.23
CA ASP A 74 12.93 -9.34 -10.96
C ASP A 74 14.06 -8.60 -10.19
N LEU A 75 14.82 -7.73 -10.89
CA LEU A 75 15.83 -6.81 -10.35
C LEU A 75 15.28 -5.39 -10.06
N ASP A 76 13.96 -5.21 -10.15
CA ASP A 76 13.24 -3.93 -9.92
C ASP A 76 13.61 -2.80 -10.93
N ARG A 77 14.14 -3.15 -12.09
CA ARG A 77 14.49 -2.22 -13.18
C ARG A 77 13.32 -2.15 -14.18
N LEU A 78 12.18 -1.60 -13.73
CA LEU A 78 10.90 -1.65 -14.43
C LEU A 78 10.88 -0.89 -15.77
N ASP A 79 11.58 0.25 -15.88
CA ASP A 79 11.62 1.03 -17.13
C ASP A 79 12.37 0.26 -18.22
N GLU A 80 13.50 -0.34 -17.89
CA GLU A 80 14.26 -1.16 -18.83
C GLU A 80 13.47 -2.41 -19.24
N ALA A 81 12.78 -3.05 -18.29
CA ALA A 81 11.91 -4.18 -18.58
C ALA A 81 10.80 -3.81 -19.58
N ALA A 82 10.16 -2.64 -19.39
CA ALA A 82 9.14 -2.15 -20.32
C ALA A 82 9.72 -1.85 -21.72
N ASP A 83 10.94 -1.30 -21.82
CA ASP A 83 11.61 -1.06 -23.09
C ASP A 83 11.92 -2.35 -23.84
N LEU A 84 12.42 -3.37 -23.12
CA LEU A 84 12.69 -4.69 -23.70
C LEU A 84 11.41 -5.36 -24.20
N MET A 85 10.32 -5.29 -23.43
CA MET A 85 9.01 -5.82 -23.83
C MET A 85 8.47 -5.12 -25.08
N ARG A 86 8.59 -3.78 -25.18
CA ARG A 86 8.20 -3.02 -26.37
C ARG A 86 8.99 -3.47 -27.61
N ARG A 87 10.29 -3.72 -27.46
CA ARG A 87 11.13 -4.26 -28.55
C ARG A 87 10.68 -5.66 -28.96
N ALA A 88 10.40 -6.55 -28.02
CA ALA A 88 9.88 -7.88 -28.32
C ALA A 88 8.55 -7.82 -29.08
N LEU A 89 7.61 -6.95 -28.65
CA LEU A 89 6.32 -6.76 -29.29
C LEU A 89 6.40 -6.10 -30.68
N VAL A 90 7.43 -5.29 -30.97
CA VAL A 90 7.69 -4.75 -32.34
C VAL A 90 8.06 -5.89 -33.28
N ILE A 91 8.82 -6.88 -32.82
CA ILE A 91 9.24 -8.02 -33.63
C ILE A 91 8.11 -9.03 -33.78
N GLU A 92 7.40 -9.33 -32.69
CA GLU A 92 6.30 -10.32 -32.66
C GLU A 92 5.03 -9.71 -32.05
N ALA A 93 4.29 -8.94 -32.87
CA ALA A 93 3.09 -8.21 -32.46
C ALA A 93 1.86 -9.11 -32.21
N ARG A 94 1.94 -10.42 -32.42
CA ARG A 94 0.81 -11.37 -32.30
C ARG A 94 1.00 -12.38 -31.17
N SER A 95 1.86 -12.09 -30.19
CA SER A 95 2.07 -12.91 -29.00
C SER A 95 1.21 -12.41 -27.84
N ASP A 96 0.15 -13.15 -27.49
CA ASP A 96 -0.68 -12.88 -26.31
C ASP A 96 0.17 -12.96 -25.02
N LYS A 97 1.13 -13.90 -24.98
CA LYS A 97 2.10 -14.06 -23.89
C LYS A 97 2.91 -12.77 -23.63
N PHE A 98 3.46 -12.16 -24.69
CA PHE A 98 4.28 -10.95 -24.53
C PHE A 98 3.45 -9.75 -24.06
N PHE A 99 2.21 -9.63 -24.51
CA PHE A 99 1.28 -8.62 -23.98
C PHE A 99 0.97 -8.84 -22.51
N VAL A 100 0.82 -10.09 -22.05
CA VAL A 100 0.63 -10.43 -20.63
C VAL A 100 1.85 -10.01 -19.80
N HIS A 101 3.05 -10.34 -20.22
CA HIS A 101 4.28 -9.97 -19.53
C HIS A 101 4.47 -8.43 -19.51
N TYR A 102 4.17 -7.76 -20.62
CA TYR A 102 4.22 -6.30 -20.69
C TYR A 102 3.20 -5.66 -19.73
N ALA A 103 1.96 -6.17 -19.70
CA ALA A 103 0.94 -5.71 -18.76
C ALA A 103 1.37 -5.89 -17.30
N THR A 104 2.07 -6.98 -16.98
CA THR A 104 2.63 -7.21 -15.64
C THR A 104 3.64 -6.13 -15.25
N VAL A 105 4.59 -5.82 -16.14
CA VAL A 105 5.57 -4.73 -15.92
C VAL A 105 4.88 -3.38 -15.75
N LEU A 106 3.87 -3.07 -16.58
CA LEU A 106 3.13 -1.81 -16.51
C LEU A 106 2.33 -1.68 -15.20
N LEU A 107 1.75 -2.79 -14.70
CA LEU A 107 1.09 -2.80 -13.39
C LEU A 107 2.07 -2.53 -12.25
N ASP A 108 3.27 -3.10 -12.32
CA ASP A 108 4.32 -2.86 -11.33
C ASP A 108 4.83 -1.40 -11.39
N GLN A 109 4.84 -0.76 -12.60
CA GLN A 109 5.08 0.68 -12.80
C GLN A 109 3.91 1.58 -12.38
N LYS A 110 2.75 1.03 -11.95
CA LYS A 110 1.51 1.77 -11.67
C LYS A 110 0.88 2.46 -12.90
N LYS A 111 1.22 2.02 -14.10
CA LYS A 111 0.65 2.50 -15.37
C LYS A 111 -0.61 1.70 -15.72
N ILE A 112 -1.67 1.93 -14.93
CA ILE A 112 -2.87 1.07 -14.91
C ILE A 112 -3.61 1.06 -16.25
N ASP A 113 -3.73 2.21 -16.93
CA ASP A 113 -4.46 2.31 -18.19
C ASP A 113 -3.69 1.66 -19.35
N GLU A 114 -2.36 1.82 -19.37
CA GLU A 114 -1.51 1.15 -20.36
C GLU A 114 -1.53 -0.38 -20.15
N ALA A 115 -1.52 -0.83 -18.88
CA ALA A 115 -1.64 -2.25 -18.54
C ALA A 115 -3.00 -2.82 -19.00
N ALA A 116 -4.10 -2.09 -18.80
CA ALA A 116 -5.41 -2.48 -19.30
C ALA A 116 -5.40 -2.67 -20.82
N ALA A 117 -4.85 -1.71 -21.57
CA ALA A 117 -4.74 -1.79 -23.03
C ALA A 117 -3.90 -3.01 -23.47
N ALA A 118 -2.81 -3.32 -22.78
CA ALA A 118 -2.00 -4.50 -23.08
C ALA A 118 -2.77 -5.81 -22.80
N CYS A 119 -3.52 -5.90 -21.69
CA CYS A 119 -4.39 -7.04 -21.41
C CYS A 119 -5.49 -7.22 -22.47
N GLU A 120 -6.12 -6.12 -22.90
CA GLU A 120 -7.13 -6.14 -23.97
C GLU A 120 -6.54 -6.67 -25.29
N ARG A 121 -5.31 -6.29 -25.62
CA ARG A 121 -4.60 -6.82 -26.79
C ARG A 121 -4.32 -8.31 -26.65
N ALA A 122 -3.88 -8.80 -25.47
CA ALA A 122 -3.70 -10.21 -25.21
C ALA A 122 -5.01 -11.00 -25.40
N LEU A 123 -6.12 -10.48 -24.83
CA LEU A 123 -7.45 -11.11 -24.93
C LEU A 123 -8.04 -11.05 -26.35
N ALA A 124 -7.72 -10.05 -27.14
CA ALA A 124 -8.09 -9.98 -28.56
C ALA A 124 -7.37 -11.04 -29.40
N LEU A 125 -6.15 -11.44 -29.02
CA LEU A 125 -5.40 -12.52 -29.63
C LEU A 125 -5.84 -13.90 -29.15
N ASN A 126 -6.12 -14.01 -27.84
CA ASN A 126 -6.53 -15.24 -27.18
C ASN A 126 -7.55 -14.93 -26.07
N ALA A 127 -8.84 -15.01 -26.38
CA ALA A 127 -9.94 -14.69 -25.46
C ALA A 127 -9.96 -15.57 -24.18
N ASN A 128 -9.26 -16.73 -24.21
CA ASN A 128 -9.18 -17.66 -23.09
C ASN A 128 -7.81 -17.61 -22.37
N ASN A 129 -7.01 -16.58 -22.60
CA ASN A 129 -5.76 -16.39 -21.87
C ASN A 129 -6.08 -16.05 -20.40
N HIS A 130 -5.93 -17.06 -19.53
CA HIS A 130 -6.26 -16.96 -18.10
C HIS A 130 -5.40 -15.92 -17.37
N ASP A 131 -4.12 -15.76 -17.78
CA ASP A 131 -3.21 -14.78 -17.16
C ASP A 131 -3.63 -13.34 -17.50
N ALA A 132 -4.00 -13.08 -18.77
CA ALA A 132 -4.56 -11.80 -19.17
C ALA A 132 -5.86 -11.47 -18.43
N VAL A 133 -6.74 -12.47 -18.23
CA VAL A 133 -7.97 -12.30 -17.44
C VAL A 133 -7.65 -12.00 -15.98
N ASN A 134 -6.68 -12.70 -15.38
CA ASN A 134 -6.23 -12.43 -14.01
C ASN A 134 -5.64 -11.00 -13.87
N LEU A 135 -4.83 -10.56 -14.84
CA LEU A 135 -4.29 -9.19 -14.84
C LEU A 135 -5.38 -8.12 -15.03
N MET A 136 -6.44 -8.39 -15.81
CA MET A 136 -7.61 -7.50 -15.86
C MET A 136 -8.29 -7.40 -14.48
N GLY A 137 -8.29 -8.48 -13.70
CA GLY A 137 -8.71 -8.43 -12.29
C GLY A 137 -7.83 -7.50 -11.45
N ARG A 138 -6.51 -7.55 -11.61
CA ARG A 138 -5.57 -6.61 -10.94
C ARG A 138 -5.81 -5.17 -11.39
N VAL A 139 -6.02 -4.93 -12.69
CA VAL A 139 -6.38 -3.60 -13.21
C VAL A 139 -7.66 -3.08 -12.58
N ALA A 140 -8.71 -3.89 -12.50
CA ALA A 140 -9.97 -3.51 -11.87
C ALA A 140 -9.78 -3.22 -10.36
N PHE A 141 -9.00 -4.03 -9.67
CA PHE A 141 -8.65 -3.85 -8.26
C PHE A 141 -7.92 -2.52 -8.02
N GLU A 142 -6.90 -2.20 -8.83
CA GLU A 142 -6.16 -0.93 -8.73
C GLU A 142 -7.08 0.29 -8.99
N ARG A 143 -8.05 0.15 -9.91
CA ARG A 143 -9.08 1.17 -10.16
C ARG A 143 -10.15 1.27 -9.08
N GLY A 144 -10.12 0.39 -8.07
CA GLY A 144 -11.11 0.32 -6.99
C GLY A 144 -12.44 -0.34 -7.39
N ASP A 145 -12.53 -0.95 -8.57
CA ASP A 145 -13.72 -1.69 -9.02
C ASP A 145 -13.62 -3.15 -8.54
N LEU A 146 -14.01 -3.37 -7.28
CA LEU A 146 -13.85 -4.66 -6.62
C LEU A 146 -14.77 -5.74 -7.21
N ASP A 147 -15.96 -5.36 -7.68
CA ASP A 147 -16.91 -6.29 -8.31
C ASP A 147 -16.38 -6.79 -9.67
N ALA A 148 -15.85 -5.89 -10.49
CA ALA A 148 -15.20 -6.26 -11.74
C ALA A 148 -13.96 -7.12 -11.46
N ALA A 149 -13.16 -6.80 -10.44
CA ALA A 149 -12.01 -7.60 -10.05
C ALA A 149 -12.41 -9.04 -9.70
N LEU A 150 -13.41 -9.24 -8.83
CA LEU A 150 -13.93 -10.58 -8.49
C LEU A 150 -14.43 -11.34 -9.72
N LYS A 151 -15.14 -10.64 -10.62
CA LYS A 151 -15.63 -11.25 -11.86
C LYS A 151 -14.48 -11.76 -12.73
N HIS A 152 -13.43 -10.98 -12.88
CA HIS A 152 -12.25 -11.37 -13.64
C HIS A 152 -11.50 -12.53 -12.99
N TYR A 153 -11.26 -12.51 -11.67
CA TYR A 153 -10.59 -13.62 -10.98
C TYR A 153 -11.39 -14.92 -11.06
N ARG A 154 -12.71 -14.88 -10.85
CA ARG A 154 -13.58 -16.06 -11.05
C ARG A 154 -13.52 -16.60 -12.47
N ARG A 155 -13.46 -15.73 -13.49
CA ARG A 155 -13.28 -16.14 -14.89
C ARG A 155 -11.91 -16.77 -15.12
N ALA A 156 -10.83 -16.19 -14.57
CA ALA A 156 -9.48 -16.77 -14.67
C ALA A 156 -9.43 -18.17 -14.06
N LEU A 157 -10.02 -18.37 -12.87
CA LEU A 157 -10.12 -19.65 -12.19
C LEU A 157 -11.02 -20.65 -12.92
N ALA A 158 -12.07 -20.20 -13.62
CA ALA A 158 -12.88 -21.07 -14.48
C ALA A 158 -12.10 -21.57 -15.71
N LEU A 159 -11.15 -20.76 -16.22
CA LEU A 159 -10.27 -21.15 -17.32
C LEU A 159 -9.11 -22.03 -16.85
N LYS A 160 -8.56 -21.74 -15.66
CA LYS A 160 -7.45 -22.46 -15.06
C LYS A 160 -7.65 -22.56 -13.54
N PRO A 161 -8.21 -23.67 -13.03
CA PRO A 161 -8.54 -23.83 -11.61
C PRO A 161 -7.33 -23.90 -10.66
N ASP A 162 -6.13 -24.17 -11.19
CA ASP A 162 -4.88 -24.28 -10.43
C ASP A 162 -4.03 -23.00 -10.46
N LEU A 163 -4.66 -21.82 -10.61
CA LEU A 163 -3.99 -20.53 -10.65
C LEU A 163 -3.92 -19.90 -9.23
N ALA A 164 -2.85 -20.23 -8.49
CA ALA A 164 -2.65 -19.78 -7.10
C ALA A 164 -2.71 -18.26 -6.95
N ASP A 165 -2.11 -17.50 -7.89
CA ASP A 165 -2.14 -16.03 -7.87
C ASP A 165 -3.57 -15.46 -7.95
N ALA A 166 -4.46 -16.09 -8.73
CA ALA A 166 -5.84 -15.64 -8.84
C ALA A 166 -6.62 -15.84 -7.53
N TYR A 167 -6.37 -16.94 -6.82
CA TYR A 167 -6.93 -17.14 -5.48
C TYR A 167 -6.41 -16.11 -4.48
N ASN A 168 -5.10 -15.85 -4.45
CA ASN A 168 -4.53 -14.81 -3.59
C ASN A 168 -5.12 -13.43 -3.88
N ASN A 169 -5.20 -13.05 -5.15
CA ASN A 169 -5.77 -11.77 -5.58
C ASN A 169 -7.27 -11.67 -5.23
N MET A 170 -8.03 -12.76 -5.43
CA MET A 170 -9.43 -12.83 -5.02
C MET A 170 -9.59 -12.67 -3.51
N GLY A 171 -8.71 -13.30 -2.72
CA GLY A 171 -8.66 -13.14 -1.27
C GLY A 171 -8.44 -11.70 -0.82
N ASN A 172 -7.56 -10.95 -1.52
CA ASN A 172 -7.33 -9.53 -1.24
C ASN A 172 -8.60 -8.70 -1.47
N VAL A 173 -9.33 -8.94 -2.56
CA VAL A 173 -10.60 -8.25 -2.84
C VAL A 173 -11.64 -8.59 -1.79
N LEU A 174 -11.81 -9.86 -1.45
CA LEU A 174 -12.76 -10.33 -0.43
C LEU A 174 -12.47 -9.72 0.95
N LYS A 175 -11.19 -9.58 1.30
CA LYS A 175 -10.75 -8.91 2.53
C LYS A 175 -11.17 -7.43 2.55
N GLU A 176 -10.98 -6.69 1.46
CA GLU A 176 -11.41 -5.29 1.34
C GLU A 176 -12.93 -5.14 1.41
N LEU A 177 -13.68 -6.07 0.82
CA LEU A 177 -15.15 -6.14 0.92
C LEU A 177 -15.64 -6.55 2.33
N GLY A 178 -14.76 -7.08 3.18
CA GLY A 178 -15.10 -7.54 4.53
C GLY A 178 -15.56 -9.00 4.61
N HIS A 179 -15.51 -9.75 3.52
CA HIS A 179 -15.78 -11.19 3.48
C HIS A 179 -14.58 -11.98 4.00
N LEU A 180 -14.24 -11.82 5.30
CA LEU A 180 -12.98 -12.29 5.87
C LEU A 180 -12.82 -13.81 5.83
N GLN A 181 -13.90 -14.57 6.02
CA GLN A 181 -13.88 -16.03 5.96
C GLN A 181 -13.62 -16.53 4.53
N ASP A 182 -14.26 -15.90 3.55
CA ASP A 182 -14.05 -16.23 2.13
C ASP A 182 -12.63 -15.84 1.70
N ALA A 183 -12.11 -14.71 2.20
CA ALA A 183 -10.72 -14.30 1.96
C ALA A 183 -9.73 -15.32 2.52
N GLU A 184 -9.92 -15.77 3.77
CA GLU A 184 -9.09 -16.81 4.37
C GLU A 184 -9.14 -18.10 3.54
N SER A 185 -10.35 -18.53 3.14
CA SER A 185 -10.52 -19.72 2.27
C SER A 185 -9.78 -19.58 0.94
N ALA A 186 -9.82 -18.41 0.32
CA ALA A 186 -9.10 -18.15 -0.93
C ALA A 186 -7.57 -18.20 -0.74
N TYR A 187 -7.04 -17.62 0.35
CA TYR A 187 -5.61 -17.73 0.66
C TYR A 187 -5.17 -19.18 0.92
N LEU A 188 -5.99 -19.96 1.61
CA LEU A 188 -5.72 -21.38 1.85
C LEU A 188 -5.68 -22.18 0.55
N GLN A 189 -6.61 -21.92 -0.38
CA GLN A 189 -6.57 -22.53 -1.72
C GLN A 189 -5.29 -22.15 -2.49
N ALA A 190 -4.85 -20.90 -2.41
CA ALA A 190 -3.60 -20.48 -3.02
C ALA A 190 -2.39 -21.25 -2.45
N LEU A 191 -2.33 -21.45 -1.12
CA LEU A 191 -1.24 -22.20 -0.46
C LEU A 191 -1.31 -23.71 -0.69
N GLU A 192 -2.50 -24.28 -0.88
CA GLU A 192 -2.67 -25.68 -1.25
C GLU A 192 -2.09 -25.96 -2.65
N LEU A 193 -2.25 -24.99 -3.57
CA LEU A 193 -1.69 -25.07 -4.93
C LEU A 193 -0.18 -24.80 -4.97
N ASP A 194 0.28 -23.84 -4.19
CA ASP A 194 1.70 -23.48 -4.09
C ASP A 194 2.04 -22.94 -2.69
N ALA A 195 2.56 -23.80 -1.83
CA ALA A 195 3.01 -23.46 -0.49
C ALA A 195 4.29 -22.58 -0.46
N GLY A 196 4.92 -22.33 -1.61
CA GLY A 196 6.13 -21.50 -1.73
C GLY A 196 5.86 -20.00 -1.85
N ILE A 197 4.61 -19.56 -2.01
CA ILE A 197 4.27 -18.15 -2.24
C ILE A 197 4.25 -17.39 -0.90
N ALA A 198 5.38 -16.77 -0.54
CA ALA A 198 5.56 -16.06 0.73
C ALA A 198 4.52 -14.95 0.96
N GLY A 199 4.13 -14.21 -0.09
CA GLY A 199 3.14 -13.12 -0.01
C GLY A 199 1.76 -13.57 0.45
N VAL A 200 1.37 -14.82 0.18
CA VAL A 200 0.08 -15.36 0.62
C VAL A 200 0.05 -15.54 2.14
N TYR A 201 1.18 -15.92 2.76
CA TYR A 201 1.26 -16.06 4.22
C TYR A 201 1.08 -14.72 4.94
N VAL A 202 1.59 -13.61 4.37
CA VAL A 202 1.36 -12.25 4.93
C VAL A 202 -0.13 -11.91 4.90
N ASN A 203 -0.79 -12.18 3.77
CA ASN A 203 -2.21 -11.90 3.61
C ASN A 203 -3.06 -12.80 4.54
N LEU A 204 -2.71 -14.07 4.65
CA LEU A 204 -3.34 -15.01 5.57
C LEU A 204 -3.12 -14.57 7.03
N ALA A 205 -1.90 -14.14 7.39
CA ALA A 205 -1.59 -13.67 8.73
C ALA A 205 -2.40 -12.43 9.14
N ASP A 206 -2.75 -11.57 8.19
CA ASP A 206 -3.65 -10.43 8.42
C ASP A 206 -5.12 -10.84 8.59
N SER A 207 -5.51 -12.02 8.12
CA SER A 207 -6.92 -12.46 8.08
C SER A 207 -7.27 -13.45 9.19
N LYS A 208 -6.29 -14.18 9.74
CA LYS A 208 -6.51 -15.18 10.79
C LYS A 208 -5.71 -14.90 12.06
N LYS A 209 -6.06 -15.61 13.13
CA LYS A 209 -5.28 -15.66 14.37
C LYS A 209 -4.63 -17.03 14.50
N PHE A 210 -3.31 -17.07 14.64
CA PHE A 210 -2.56 -18.31 14.80
C PHE A 210 -2.72 -18.89 16.20
N ALA A 211 -2.73 -20.24 16.27
CA ALA A 211 -2.78 -21.02 17.51
C ALA A 211 -1.59 -21.99 17.59
N PRO A 212 -1.24 -22.51 18.78
CA PRO A 212 -0.21 -23.53 18.90
C PRO A 212 -0.53 -24.75 18.02
N GLY A 213 0.47 -25.22 17.24
CA GLY A 213 0.31 -26.34 16.31
C GLY A 213 -0.32 -25.97 14.96
N ASP A 214 -0.47 -24.70 14.65
CA ASP A 214 -0.99 -24.25 13.34
C ASP A 214 -0.09 -24.73 12.19
N PRO A 215 -0.61 -25.48 11.21
CA PRO A 215 0.20 -26.05 10.13
C PRO A 215 0.82 -24.99 9.23
N HIS A 216 0.21 -23.80 9.08
CA HIS A 216 0.74 -22.73 8.26
C HIS A 216 1.91 -22.00 8.93
N LEU A 217 1.95 -21.99 10.29
CA LEU A 217 3.15 -21.53 10.99
C LEU A 217 4.32 -22.48 10.73
N ALA A 218 4.10 -23.79 10.86
CA ALA A 218 5.13 -24.80 10.57
C ALA A 218 5.62 -24.69 9.10
N ALA A 219 4.71 -24.48 8.16
CA ALA A 219 5.07 -24.26 6.75
C ALA A 219 5.91 -22.99 6.54
N MET A 220 5.58 -21.89 7.21
CA MET A 220 6.39 -20.66 7.19
C MET A 220 7.79 -20.88 7.79
N GLU A 221 7.89 -21.62 8.91
CA GLU A 221 9.17 -21.96 9.55
C GLU A 221 10.04 -22.84 8.63
N GLU A 222 9.44 -23.85 7.98
CA GLU A 222 10.11 -24.70 7.01
C GLU A 222 10.61 -23.90 5.80
N LEU A 223 9.75 -23.02 5.26
CA LEU A 223 10.12 -22.15 4.14
C LEU A 223 11.25 -21.18 4.52
N ALA A 224 11.18 -20.58 5.72
CA ALA A 224 12.23 -19.72 6.25
C ALA A 224 13.57 -20.45 6.46
N GLY A 225 13.54 -21.75 6.79
CA GLY A 225 14.71 -22.59 6.93
C GLY A 225 15.43 -22.91 5.61
N LYS A 226 14.74 -22.79 4.46
CA LYS A 226 15.29 -22.99 3.10
C LYS A 226 15.92 -21.70 2.55
N ALA A 227 16.82 -21.07 3.35
CA ALA A 227 17.34 -19.73 3.11
C ALA A 227 17.95 -19.50 1.69
N ASP A 228 18.52 -20.52 1.07
CA ASP A 228 19.21 -20.41 -0.24
C ASP A 228 18.27 -20.39 -1.45
N GLY A 229 16.94 -20.53 -1.25
CA GLY A 229 15.95 -20.61 -2.34
C GLY A 229 14.92 -19.47 -2.37
N LEU A 230 14.94 -18.55 -1.40
CA LEU A 230 13.99 -17.43 -1.33
C LEU A 230 14.58 -16.16 -1.94
N SER A 231 13.76 -15.44 -2.71
CA SER A 231 14.10 -14.06 -3.09
C SER A 231 14.14 -13.15 -1.84
N LYS A 232 14.84 -12.01 -1.95
CA LYS A 232 14.87 -11.00 -0.86
C LYS A 232 13.44 -10.55 -0.48
N THR A 233 12.57 -10.42 -1.48
CA THR A 233 11.16 -10.04 -1.29
C THR A 233 10.37 -11.14 -0.59
N ASP A 234 10.50 -12.40 -1.01
CA ASP A 234 9.83 -13.52 -0.34
C ASP A 234 10.26 -13.66 1.11
N ARG A 235 11.57 -13.53 1.38
CA ARG A 235 12.11 -13.57 2.74
C ARG A 235 11.54 -12.44 3.61
N MET A 236 11.53 -11.22 3.09
CA MET A 236 10.95 -10.07 3.77
C MET A 236 9.46 -10.30 4.12
N GLN A 237 8.67 -10.75 3.15
CA GLN A 237 7.25 -11.05 3.35
C GLN A 237 7.07 -12.13 4.41
N LEU A 238 7.83 -13.21 4.33
CA LEU A 238 7.78 -14.29 5.30
C LEU A 238 8.10 -13.83 6.72
N ASP A 239 9.08 -12.94 6.89
CA ASP A 239 9.44 -12.37 8.19
C ASP A 239 8.29 -11.55 8.78
N PHE A 240 7.53 -10.77 8.01
CA PHE A 240 6.31 -10.10 8.51
C PHE A 240 5.22 -11.10 8.89
N GLY A 241 5.01 -12.16 8.11
CA GLY A 241 4.06 -13.24 8.42
C GLY A 241 4.40 -13.96 9.73
N LEU A 242 5.68 -14.36 9.89
CA LEU A 242 6.19 -15.00 11.11
C LEU A 242 6.12 -14.06 12.32
N GLY A 243 6.47 -12.77 12.13
CA GLY A 243 6.34 -11.74 13.16
C GLY A 243 4.93 -11.67 13.73
N LYS A 244 3.91 -11.68 12.85
CA LYS A 244 2.50 -11.70 13.26
C LYS A 244 2.10 -13.03 13.93
N ALA A 245 2.50 -14.16 13.35
CA ALA A 245 2.15 -15.47 13.89
C ALA A 245 2.69 -15.67 15.31
N TYR A 246 3.97 -15.34 15.54
CA TYR A 246 4.54 -15.41 16.89
C TYR A 246 3.93 -14.41 17.88
N ALA A 247 3.51 -13.22 17.41
CA ALA A 247 2.77 -12.28 18.26
C ALA A 247 1.44 -12.87 18.75
N ASP A 248 0.72 -13.61 17.89
CA ASP A 248 -0.52 -14.29 18.28
C ASP A 248 -0.29 -15.40 19.30
N LEU A 249 0.84 -16.09 19.20
CA LEU A 249 1.28 -17.11 20.17
C LEU A 249 1.87 -16.52 21.46
N LYS A 250 1.97 -15.19 21.56
CA LYS A 250 2.61 -14.45 22.65
C LYS A 250 4.10 -14.74 22.83
N ASP A 251 4.76 -15.23 21.78
CA ASP A 251 6.22 -15.35 21.71
C ASP A 251 6.78 -14.03 21.12
N TYR A 252 6.85 -13.03 21.99
CA TYR A 252 7.15 -11.67 21.56
C TYR A 252 8.61 -11.49 21.14
N ASP A 253 9.53 -12.30 21.68
CA ASP A 253 10.94 -12.25 21.30
C ASP A 253 11.17 -12.79 19.88
N ARG A 254 10.55 -13.93 19.53
CA ARG A 254 10.58 -14.42 18.14
C ARG A 254 9.85 -13.48 17.21
N SER A 255 8.67 -13.00 17.62
CA SER A 255 7.91 -12.00 16.87
C SER A 255 8.77 -10.79 16.52
N PHE A 256 9.41 -10.19 17.52
CA PHE A 256 10.18 -8.96 17.29
C PHE A 256 11.44 -9.18 16.44
N ARG A 257 12.12 -10.31 16.60
CA ARG A 257 13.26 -10.68 15.73
C ARG A 257 12.87 -10.74 14.26
N HIS A 258 11.74 -11.37 13.94
CA HIS A 258 11.23 -11.43 12.57
C HIS A 258 10.79 -10.05 12.08
N LEU A 259 10.11 -9.25 12.89
CA LEU A 259 9.77 -7.88 12.53
C LEU A 259 11.02 -7.04 12.24
N LEU A 260 12.07 -7.12 13.05
CA LEU A 260 13.35 -6.44 12.78
C LEU A 260 13.95 -6.87 11.44
N ALA A 261 14.01 -8.19 11.18
CA ALA A 261 14.56 -8.72 9.93
C ALA A 261 13.75 -8.25 8.70
N GLY A 262 12.43 -8.36 8.76
CA GLY A 262 11.53 -7.93 7.69
C GLY A 262 11.62 -6.42 7.42
N ASN A 263 11.63 -5.60 8.47
CA ASN A 263 11.77 -4.15 8.35
C ASN A 263 13.15 -3.75 7.80
N ALA A 264 14.24 -4.35 8.28
CA ALA A 264 15.59 -4.09 7.76
C ALA A 264 15.70 -4.45 6.27
N ALA A 265 15.12 -5.59 5.86
CA ALA A 265 15.08 -6.00 4.46
C ALA A 265 14.28 -4.99 3.61
N LYS A 266 13.12 -4.54 4.09
CA LYS A 266 12.32 -3.50 3.41
C LYS A 266 13.05 -2.18 3.34
N ARG A 267 13.65 -1.73 4.47
CA ARG A 267 14.40 -0.46 4.53
C ARG A 267 15.55 -0.42 3.52
N ALA A 268 16.22 -1.56 3.30
CA ALA A 268 17.31 -1.68 2.31
C ALA A 268 16.84 -1.53 0.84
N THR A 269 15.54 -1.66 0.55
CA THR A 269 14.96 -1.48 -0.80
C THR A 269 14.40 -0.09 -1.03
N ILE A 270 14.42 0.80 -0.01
CA ILE A 270 13.77 2.11 -0.06
C ILE A 270 14.82 3.20 -0.06
N ALA A 271 14.70 4.14 -1.00
CA ALA A 271 15.41 5.41 -0.97
C ALA A 271 14.61 6.40 -0.09
N TYR A 272 14.85 6.39 1.22
CA TYR A 272 14.25 7.34 2.16
C TYR A 272 15.27 8.37 2.59
N ASP A 273 15.02 9.63 2.23
CA ASP A 273 15.80 10.79 2.66
C ASP A 273 15.11 11.48 3.83
N GLU A 274 15.59 11.18 5.03
CA GLU A 274 15.06 11.75 6.27
C GLU A 274 15.24 13.27 6.33
N ALA A 275 16.41 13.77 5.86
CA ALA A 275 16.70 15.20 5.91
C ALA A 275 15.78 15.99 4.97
N ALA A 276 15.56 15.50 3.75
CA ALA A 276 14.59 16.09 2.81
C ALA A 276 13.15 16.06 3.35
N THR A 277 12.79 14.96 4.02
CA THR A 277 11.48 14.83 4.66
C THR A 277 11.30 15.87 5.77
N PHE A 278 12.28 16.01 6.65
CA PHE A 278 12.19 16.99 7.76
C PHE A 278 12.24 18.44 7.27
N ALA A 279 13.05 18.71 6.24
CA ALA A 279 13.04 20.01 5.58
C ALA A 279 11.67 20.40 5.00
N LEU A 280 10.85 19.42 4.58
CA LEU A 280 9.47 19.70 4.16
C LEU A 280 8.61 20.15 5.33
N PHE A 281 8.69 19.52 6.51
CA PHE A 281 7.97 19.97 7.70
C PHE A 281 8.35 21.40 8.06
N ASP A 282 9.65 21.71 8.09
CA ASP A 282 10.16 23.05 8.41
C ASP A 282 9.66 24.10 7.41
N ARG A 283 9.68 23.80 6.10
CA ARG A 283 9.16 24.72 5.07
C ARG A 283 7.67 24.97 5.20
N ILE A 284 6.88 23.94 5.53
CA ILE A 284 5.44 24.12 5.78
C ILE A 284 5.21 25.09 6.92
N GLU A 285 5.90 24.93 8.03
CA GLU A 285 5.79 25.83 9.20
C GLU A 285 6.21 27.26 8.88
N GLN A 286 7.31 27.43 8.11
CA GLN A 286 7.79 28.74 7.69
C GLN A 286 6.82 29.47 6.75
N VAL A 287 6.16 28.74 5.85
CA VAL A 287 5.22 29.32 4.88
C VAL A 287 3.86 29.60 5.51
N PHE A 288 3.32 28.68 6.29
CA PHE A 288 1.98 28.85 6.88
C PHE A 288 2.04 29.58 8.21
N THR A 289 2.34 30.88 8.15
CA THR A 289 2.28 31.78 9.33
C THR A 289 0.85 32.19 9.67
N GLY A 290 0.63 32.66 10.90
CA GLY A 290 -0.66 33.26 11.30
C GLY A 290 -1.07 34.44 10.39
N GLU A 291 -0.09 35.21 9.88
CA GLU A 291 -0.32 36.32 8.93
C GLU A 291 -0.84 35.78 7.58
N LEU A 292 -0.19 34.75 7.01
CA LEU A 292 -0.64 34.13 5.75
C LEU A 292 -2.07 33.60 5.91
N ILE A 293 -2.34 32.87 6.98
CA ILE A 293 -3.68 32.33 7.28
C ILE A 293 -4.69 33.46 7.40
N GLY A 294 -4.39 34.51 8.19
CA GLY A 294 -5.31 35.64 8.41
C GLY A 294 -5.64 36.39 7.12
N THR A 295 -4.64 36.65 6.27
CA THR A 295 -4.82 37.43 5.04
C THR A 295 -5.55 36.68 3.93
N LYS A 296 -5.50 35.36 3.91
CA LYS A 296 -6.08 34.51 2.84
C LYS A 296 -7.36 33.76 3.25
N SER A 297 -7.75 33.84 4.52
CA SER A 297 -8.94 33.14 5.04
C SER A 297 -10.24 33.58 4.34
N GLY A 298 -11.15 32.63 4.12
CA GLY A 298 -12.50 32.88 3.61
C GLY A 298 -12.59 33.04 2.09
N ALA A 299 -11.48 33.04 1.37
CA ALA A 299 -11.46 33.19 -0.09
C ALA A 299 -11.75 31.89 -0.86
N GLY A 300 -11.65 30.73 -0.21
CA GLY A 300 -11.78 29.41 -0.83
C GLY A 300 -13.19 29.02 -1.29
N GLU A 301 -13.35 27.77 -1.69
CA GLU A 301 -14.62 27.15 -2.06
C GLU A 301 -15.45 26.86 -0.79
N PRO A 302 -16.68 27.38 -0.64
CA PRO A 302 -17.42 27.33 0.62
C PRO A 302 -18.17 26.00 0.84
N SER A 303 -17.87 24.95 0.12
CA SER A 303 -18.51 23.65 0.29
C SER A 303 -18.27 23.07 1.68
N THR A 304 -19.30 22.50 2.28
CA THR A 304 -19.24 21.74 3.55
C THR A 304 -19.10 20.23 3.33
N MET A 305 -19.05 19.79 2.07
CA MET A 305 -19.04 18.37 1.72
C MET A 305 -17.85 17.60 2.29
N PRO A 306 -16.60 18.10 2.28
CA PRO A 306 -15.46 17.30 2.68
C PRO A 306 -15.32 17.18 4.20
N ILE A 307 -15.05 15.96 4.65
CA ILE A 307 -14.65 15.62 6.02
C ILE A 307 -13.26 14.96 5.93
N PHE A 308 -12.21 15.69 6.30
CA PHE A 308 -10.85 15.18 6.33
C PHE A 308 -10.57 14.48 7.65
N VAL A 309 -10.10 13.21 7.57
CA VAL A 309 -9.63 12.45 8.74
C VAL A 309 -8.13 12.25 8.59
N ILE A 310 -7.36 12.97 9.41
CA ILE A 310 -5.90 13.06 9.32
C ILE A 310 -5.24 12.50 10.58
N GLY A 311 -3.94 12.20 10.51
CA GLY A 311 -3.12 11.73 11.63
C GLY A 311 -2.05 10.74 11.19
N MET A 312 -1.30 10.17 12.13
CA MET A 312 -0.38 9.09 11.79
C MET A 312 -1.13 7.86 11.27
N PRO A 313 -0.55 7.09 10.35
CA PRO A 313 -1.05 5.75 10.08
C PRO A 313 -1.19 4.97 11.40
N ARG A 314 -2.23 4.13 11.52
CA ARG A 314 -2.48 3.31 12.72
C ARG A 314 -2.87 4.08 14.00
N SER A 315 -3.13 5.37 13.92
CA SER A 315 -3.64 6.18 15.05
C SER A 315 -5.15 6.06 15.28
N GLY A 316 -5.88 5.28 14.47
CA GLY A 316 -7.34 5.13 14.56
C GLY A 316 -8.12 5.88 13.48
N THR A 317 -7.46 6.43 12.45
CA THR A 317 -8.10 7.15 11.33
C THR A 317 -9.19 6.33 10.66
N THR A 318 -8.97 5.04 10.42
CA THR A 318 -9.97 4.14 9.81
C THR A 318 -11.17 3.91 10.71
N LEU A 319 -10.99 3.80 12.04
CA LEU A 319 -12.07 3.66 12.99
C LEU A 319 -12.98 4.89 12.99
N VAL A 320 -12.37 6.08 13.07
CA VAL A 320 -13.09 7.35 13.05
C VAL A 320 -13.83 7.53 11.72
N GLU A 321 -13.18 7.22 10.60
CA GLU A 321 -13.83 7.23 9.29
C GLU A 321 -15.03 6.27 9.23
N GLN A 322 -14.91 5.04 9.75
CA GLN A 322 -16.00 4.07 9.74
C GLN A 322 -17.21 4.58 10.56
N ILE A 323 -16.98 5.18 11.72
CA ILE A 323 -18.05 5.81 12.52
C ILE A 323 -18.78 6.87 11.70
N ILE A 324 -18.05 7.75 11.02
CA ILE A 324 -18.62 8.85 10.21
C ILE A 324 -19.31 8.30 8.96
N ALA A 325 -18.68 7.37 8.26
CA ALA A 325 -19.17 6.82 7.00
C ALA A 325 -20.35 5.85 7.18
N SER A 326 -20.67 5.44 8.41
CA SER A 326 -21.90 4.71 8.73
C SER A 326 -23.13 5.61 8.75
N HIS A 327 -22.93 6.94 8.77
CA HIS A 327 -24.04 7.90 8.69
C HIS A 327 -24.59 7.96 7.25
N PRO A 328 -25.94 7.93 7.05
CA PRO A 328 -26.55 7.79 5.72
C PRO A 328 -26.33 8.97 4.76
N LEU A 329 -25.97 10.14 5.28
CA LEU A 329 -25.67 11.32 4.47
C LEU A 329 -24.21 11.39 4.03
N VAL A 330 -23.36 10.41 4.43
CA VAL A 330 -21.92 10.46 4.22
C VAL A 330 -21.48 9.35 3.28
N TYR A 331 -20.75 9.72 2.23
CA TYR A 331 -19.98 8.78 1.41
C TYR A 331 -18.58 8.60 2.02
N GLY A 332 -18.26 7.36 2.40
CA GLY A 332 -16.92 7.02 2.90
C GLY A 332 -15.95 6.78 1.74
N ALA A 333 -15.17 7.78 1.34
CA ALA A 333 -14.32 7.67 0.15
C ALA A 333 -12.95 7.01 0.41
N GLY A 334 -12.54 6.82 1.67
CA GLY A 334 -11.26 6.18 2.00
C GLY A 334 -10.04 7.09 1.81
N GLU A 335 -8.91 6.50 1.42
CA GLU A 335 -7.64 7.21 1.20
C GLU A 335 -7.60 7.78 -0.22
N LEU A 336 -7.72 9.11 -0.35
CA LEU A 336 -7.77 9.79 -1.65
C LEU A 336 -6.43 10.47 -1.97
N GLN A 337 -5.97 10.32 -3.22
CA GLN A 337 -4.86 11.10 -3.76
C GLN A 337 -5.31 12.44 -4.36
N THR A 338 -6.61 12.69 -4.42
CA THR A 338 -7.22 13.84 -5.09
C THR A 338 -6.61 15.18 -4.69
N LEU A 339 -6.32 15.39 -3.41
CA LEU A 339 -5.71 16.65 -2.94
C LEU A 339 -4.28 16.81 -3.49
N ASN A 340 -3.47 15.76 -3.46
CA ASN A 340 -2.14 15.74 -4.07
C ASN A 340 -2.21 16.05 -5.57
N ASP A 341 -3.11 15.39 -6.30
CA ASP A 341 -3.25 15.54 -7.75
C ASP A 341 -3.66 16.97 -8.15
N VAL A 342 -4.52 17.60 -7.34
CA VAL A 342 -4.91 18.99 -7.54
C VAL A 342 -3.72 19.93 -7.31
N ILE A 343 -2.90 19.68 -6.28
CA ILE A 343 -1.76 20.52 -5.89
C ILE A 343 -0.62 20.40 -6.92
N LEU A 344 -0.31 19.20 -7.41
CA LEU A 344 0.75 18.96 -8.40
C LEU A 344 0.54 19.72 -9.72
N ASN A 345 -0.68 20.17 -9.99
CA ASN A 345 -1.02 20.93 -11.19
C ASN A 345 -0.98 22.45 -11.01
N VAL A 346 -0.59 22.94 -9.81
CA VAL A 346 -0.42 24.39 -9.58
C VAL A 346 0.81 24.89 -10.32
N ARG A 347 0.65 25.97 -11.10
CA ARG A 347 1.71 26.60 -11.89
C ARG A 347 1.96 28.02 -11.40
N GLY A 348 3.22 28.45 -11.41
CA GLY A 348 3.58 29.83 -11.19
C GLY A 348 3.14 30.73 -12.38
N GLY A 349 3.17 32.03 -12.18
CA GLY A 349 2.84 33.01 -13.22
C GLY A 349 3.73 32.96 -14.47
N ASP A 350 4.91 32.34 -14.36
CA ASP A 350 5.84 32.07 -15.46
C ASP A 350 5.61 30.67 -16.12
N GLY A 351 4.59 29.93 -15.70
CA GLY A 351 4.25 28.59 -16.18
C GLY A 351 5.10 27.45 -15.58
N ASN A 352 6.11 27.77 -14.75
CA ASN A 352 6.92 26.77 -14.06
C ASN A 352 6.15 26.09 -12.94
N VAL A 353 6.49 24.82 -12.67
CA VAL A 353 5.97 24.10 -11.51
C VAL A 353 6.64 24.66 -10.26
N ILE A 354 5.85 25.18 -9.32
CA ILE A 354 6.31 25.52 -8.00
C ILE A 354 5.76 24.45 -7.05
N LEU A 355 6.64 23.85 -6.26
CA LEU A 355 6.23 22.78 -5.36
C LEU A 355 5.52 23.34 -4.12
N TYR A 356 4.76 22.48 -3.45
CA TYR A 356 4.20 22.75 -2.14
C TYR A 356 5.33 22.71 -1.08
N PRO A 357 5.34 23.66 -0.12
CA PRO A 357 4.37 24.73 0.16
C PRO A 357 4.70 26.09 -0.51
N GLU A 358 5.77 26.21 -1.26
CA GLU A 358 6.38 27.46 -1.71
C GLU A 358 5.45 28.31 -2.61
N PHE A 359 4.48 27.72 -3.27
CA PHE A 359 3.50 28.46 -4.07
C PHE A 359 2.43 29.19 -3.25
N MET A 360 2.24 28.84 -1.99
CA MET A 360 1.15 29.36 -1.14
C MET A 360 1.13 30.89 -0.99
N PRO A 361 2.26 31.58 -0.78
CA PRO A 361 2.27 33.05 -0.70
C PRO A 361 1.77 33.72 -1.97
N ALA A 362 2.04 33.15 -3.14
CA ALA A 362 1.68 33.70 -4.44
C ALA A 362 0.20 33.47 -4.84
N LEU A 363 -0.50 32.52 -4.23
CA LEU A 363 -1.91 32.26 -4.53
C LEU A 363 -2.79 33.40 -4.05
N ASP A 364 -3.65 33.90 -4.93
CA ASP A 364 -4.74 34.80 -4.57
C ASP A 364 -6.03 34.04 -4.19
N GLY A 365 -7.07 34.75 -3.80
CA GLY A 365 -8.34 34.16 -3.40
C GLY A 365 -9.05 33.42 -4.56
N ALA A 366 -8.85 33.83 -5.80
CA ALA A 366 -9.43 33.17 -6.96
C ALA A 366 -8.76 31.80 -7.19
N ALA A 367 -7.43 31.73 -7.10
CA ALA A 367 -6.66 30.50 -7.20
C ALA A 367 -7.00 29.51 -6.08
N LEU A 368 -7.12 29.98 -4.83
CA LEU A 368 -7.55 29.16 -3.70
C LEU A 368 -8.94 28.56 -3.92
N ARG A 369 -9.89 29.39 -4.41
CA ARG A 369 -11.25 28.93 -4.75
C ARG A 369 -11.22 27.90 -5.89
N GLN A 370 -10.39 28.09 -6.90
CA GLN A 370 -10.26 27.16 -8.00
C GLN A 370 -9.71 25.79 -7.56
N ILE A 371 -8.72 25.78 -6.66
CA ILE A 371 -8.19 24.55 -6.04
C ILE A 371 -9.32 23.82 -5.29
N GLY A 372 -10.05 24.54 -4.43
CA GLY A 372 -11.17 23.95 -3.69
C GLY A 372 -12.29 23.45 -4.60
N ALA A 373 -12.69 24.23 -5.61
CA ALA A 373 -13.74 23.85 -6.56
C ALA A 373 -13.36 22.61 -7.38
N ARG A 374 -12.11 22.50 -7.81
CA ARG A 374 -11.62 21.31 -8.51
C ARG A 374 -11.66 20.09 -7.60
N TYR A 375 -11.17 20.19 -6.36
CA TYR A 375 -11.24 19.11 -5.39
C TYR A 375 -12.69 18.64 -5.16
N ILE A 376 -13.65 19.57 -4.97
CA ILE A 376 -15.07 19.25 -4.79
C ILE A 376 -15.66 18.57 -6.03
N ALA A 377 -15.31 19.02 -7.23
CA ALA A 377 -15.78 18.42 -8.47
C ALA A 377 -15.33 16.94 -8.59
N GLU A 378 -14.04 16.68 -8.30
CA GLU A 378 -13.50 15.32 -8.32
C GLU A 378 -14.12 14.42 -7.23
N LEU A 379 -14.32 14.96 -6.02
CA LEU A 379 -14.95 14.23 -4.91
C LEU A 379 -16.41 13.86 -5.24
N ARG A 380 -17.18 14.78 -5.83
CA ARG A 380 -18.54 14.52 -6.31
C ARG A 380 -18.59 13.50 -7.44
N ALA A 381 -17.67 13.60 -8.40
CA ALA A 381 -17.57 12.63 -9.50
C ALA A 381 -17.27 11.22 -8.97
N LEU A 382 -16.39 11.11 -7.98
CA LEU A 382 -16.07 9.84 -7.32
C LEU A 382 -17.27 9.28 -6.57
N ALA A 383 -17.98 10.11 -5.79
CA ALA A 383 -19.19 9.70 -5.09
C ALA A 383 -20.29 9.22 -6.07
N ALA A 384 -20.50 9.95 -7.17
CA ALA A 384 -21.47 9.57 -8.19
C ALA A 384 -21.10 8.26 -8.90
N LYS A 385 -19.82 8.08 -9.25
CA LYS A 385 -19.30 6.84 -9.86
C LYS A 385 -19.58 5.61 -8.99
N ASN A 386 -19.52 5.78 -7.66
CA ASN A 386 -19.74 4.71 -6.69
C ASN A 386 -21.19 4.64 -6.16
N GLY A 387 -22.16 5.22 -6.87
CA GLY A 387 -23.58 5.13 -6.52
C GLY A 387 -24.05 6.07 -5.40
N HIS A 388 -23.21 7.02 -4.97
CA HIS A 388 -23.49 7.96 -3.88
C HIS A 388 -23.67 9.41 -4.36
N ALA A 389 -24.28 9.62 -5.54
CA ALA A 389 -24.47 10.96 -6.13
C ALA A 389 -25.26 11.93 -5.23
N SER A 390 -26.11 11.41 -4.31
CA SER A 390 -26.91 12.19 -3.38
C SER A 390 -26.23 12.44 -2.03
N ALA A 391 -25.00 11.98 -1.82
CA ALA A 391 -24.28 12.19 -0.56
C ALA A 391 -24.03 13.68 -0.30
N ALA A 392 -24.47 14.16 0.86
CA ALA A 392 -24.27 15.55 1.27
C ALA A 392 -22.83 15.80 1.75
N TYR A 393 -22.20 14.76 2.30
CA TYR A 393 -20.84 14.77 2.83
C TYR A 393 -20.04 13.60 2.26
N ALA A 394 -18.72 13.76 2.22
CA ALA A 394 -17.79 12.68 1.86
C ALA A 394 -16.53 12.76 2.71
N THR A 395 -16.06 11.60 3.19
CA THR A 395 -14.77 11.55 3.90
C THR A 395 -13.61 11.53 2.91
N ASP A 396 -12.52 12.19 3.28
CA ASP A 396 -11.18 11.93 2.76
C ASP A 396 -10.31 11.53 3.95
N LYS A 397 -10.08 10.23 4.06
CA LYS A 397 -9.28 9.67 5.14
C LYS A 397 -7.88 9.33 4.61
N MET A 398 -7.16 10.32 4.11
CA MET A 398 -5.73 10.21 3.85
C MET A 398 -4.98 10.67 5.10
N PRO A 399 -4.35 9.74 5.84
CA PRO A 399 -3.67 10.09 7.09
C PRO A 399 -2.69 11.26 6.91
N SER A 400 -1.89 11.26 5.83
CA SER A 400 -0.87 12.27 5.53
C SER A 400 -1.42 13.65 5.14
N ASN A 401 -2.74 13.84 4.98
CA ASN A 401 -3.33 15.16 4.74
C ASN A 401 -3.06 16.18 5.87
N TYR A 402 -2.44 15.77 6.98
CA TYR A 402 -1.92 16.70 7.96
C TYR A 402 -0.84 17.65 7.40
N TYR A 403 -0.12 17.25 6.36
CA TYR A 403 0.77 18.17 5.63
C TYR A 403 0.01 19.36 5.05
N PHE A 404 -1.23 19.17 4.66
CA PHE A 404 -2.05 20.11 3.91
C PHE A 404 -3.12 20.83 4.75
N ALA A 405 -3.11 20.70 6.09
CA ALA A 405 -4.17 21.27 6.94
C ALA A 405 -4.36 22.78 6.74
N GLY A 406 -3.27 23.54 6.54
CA GLY A 406 -3.34 24.97 6.21
C GLY A 406 -3.95 25.25 4.84
N LEU A 407 -3.57 24.49 3.81
CA LEU A 407 -4.16 24.60 2.48
C LEU A 407 -5.65 24.20 2.48
N ILE A 408 -6.01 23.12 3.17
CA ILE A 408 -7.40 22.70 3.34
C ILE A 408 -8.22 23.83 3.98
N HIS A 409 -7.69 24.48 5.02
CA HIS A 409 -8.37 25.61 5.65
C HIS A 409 -8.59 26.78 4.69
N LEU A 410 -7.60 27.10 3.86
CA LEU A 410 -7.66 28.24 2.95
C LEU A 410 -8.49 27.95 1.69
N ALA A 411 -8.33 26.77 1.08
CA ALA A 411 -9.04 26.40 -0.15
C ALA A 411 -10.46 25.88 0.10
N LEU A 412 -10.74 25.30 1.27
CA LEU A 412 -12.00 24.68 1.68
C LEU A 412 -12.37 25.14 3.10
N PRO A 413 -12.72 26.41 3.29
CA PRO A 413 -12.87 27.00 4.62
C PRO A 413 -13.95 26.33 5.49
N ASN A 414 -14.96 25.70 4.89
CA ASN A 414 -16.05 25.03 5.59
C ASN A 414 -15.90 23.50 5.66
N ALA A 415 -14.81 22.93 5.13
CA ALA A 415 -14.52 21.50 5.29
C ALA A 415 -14.29 21.16 6.77
N THR A 416 -14.70 19.99 7.21
CA THR A 416 -14.39 19.48 8.56
C THR A 416 -13.01 18.85 8.59
N ILE A 417 -12.23 19.09 9.65
CA ILE A 417 -10.91 18.46 9.85
C ILE A 417 -10.92 17.74 11.20
N ILE A 418 -10.70 16.45 11.18
CA ILE A 418 -10.61 15.58 12.36
C ILE A 418 -9.21 14.98 12.41
N HIS A 419 -8.52 15.19 13.52
CA HIS A 419 -7.18 14.68 13.74
C HIS A 419 -7.22 13.55 14.78
N THR A 420 -6.83 12.33 14.37
CA THR A 420 -6.77 11.18 15.26
C THR A 420 -5.42 11.07 15.94
N ILE A 421 -5.45 10.94 17.25
CA ILE A 421 -4.29 10.82 18.11
C ILE A 421 -4.33 9.49 18.85
N ARG A 422 -3.20 8.83 18.99
CA ARG A 422 -3.02 7.63 19.80
C ARG A 422 -1.66 7.68 20.48
N ASP A 423 -1.50 6.93 21.57
CA ASP A 423 -0.19 6.76 22.22
C ASP A 423 0.94 6.63 21.18
N PRO A 424 2.00 7.45 21.27
CA PRO A 424 3.05 7.50 20.25
C PRO A 424 3.78 6.17 20.09
N VAL A 425 4.03 5.44 21.18
CA VAL A 425 4.74 4.16 21.12
C VAL A 425 3.85 3.09 20.51
N ASP A 426 2.57 3.01 20.92
CA ASP A 426 1.60 2.10 20.30
C ASP A 426 1.41 2.36 18.80
N THR A 427 1.37 3.65 18.40
CA THR A 427 1.27 4.05 16.99
C THR A 427 2.47 3.59 16.20
N CYS A 428 3.68 3.89 16.68
CA CYS A 428 4.93 3.53 16.02
C CYS A 428 5.08 2.00 15.91
N ILE A 429 4.85 1.24 16.99
CA ILE A 429 4.92 -0.22 16.95
C ILE A 429 3.84 -0.82 16.05
N SER A 430 2.66 -0.23 15.99
CA SER A 430 1.62 -0.67 15.08
C SER A 430 2.00 -0.41 13.60
N CYS A 431 2.74 0.67 13.31
CA CYS A 431 3.32 0.91 11.98
C CYS A 431 4.44 -0.09 11.69
N PHE A 432 5.42 -0.24 12.58
CA PHE A 432 6.57 -1.12 12.43
C PHE A 432 6.20 -2.60 12.23
N SER A 433 5.04 -3.02 12.77
CA SER A 433 4.54 -4.39 12.60
C SER A 433 3.76 -4.63 11.30
N LYS A 434 3.78 -3.68 10.35
CA LYS A 434 3.05 -3.80 9.07
C LYS A 434 3.96 -3.61 7.86
N LEU A 435 3.81 -4.50 6.89
CA LEU A 435 4.31 -4.29 5.54
C LEU A 435 3.24 -3.49 4.77
N PHE A 436 3.48 -2.20 4.57
CA PHE A 436 2.56 -1.34 3.84
C PHE A 436 2.66 -1.56 2.33
N SER A 437 1.52 -1.52 1.65
CA SER A 437 1.43 -1.58 0.19
C SER A 437 1.69 -0.22 -0.48
N ALA A 438 1.49 0.89 0.26
CA ALA A 438 1.78 2.25 -0.17
C ALA A 438 3.03 2.80 0.51
N GLU A 439 3.56 3.91 -0.01
CA GLU A 439 4.77 4.55 0.50
C GLU A 439 4.59 5.07 1.94
N GLN A 440 5.17 4.34 2.89
CA GLN A 440 5.31 4.72 4.30
C GLN A 440 6.78 4.54 4.71
N ASN A 441 7.68 5.15 3.94
CA ASN A 441 9.11 4.87 3.94
C ASN A 441 9.80 5.06 5.30
N HIS A 442 9.27 5.94 6.14
CA HIS A 442 9.75 6.23 7.49
C HIS A 442 9.41 5.17 8.54
N THR A 443 8.62 4.13 8.20
CA THR A 443 8.10 3.18 9.19
C THR A 443 8.97 1.95 9.42
N TYR A 444 10.03 1.76 8.63
CA TYR A 444 10.83 0.54 8.59
C TYR A 444 12.14 0.60 9.41
N ASP A 445 12.36 1.67 10.15
CA ASP A 445 13.39 1.79 11.18
C ASP A 445 12.82 2.46 12.42
N LEU A 446 13.12 1.93 13.60
CA LEU A 446 12.52 2.41 14.85
C LEU A 446 12.95 3.84 15.21
N ALA A 447 14.22 4.18 14.97
CA ALA A 447 14.72 5.51 15.28
C ALA A 447 14.24 6.55 14.27
N GLU A 448 14.23 6.23 12.96
CA GLU A 448 13.66 7.07 11.91
C GLU A 448 12.17 7.33 12.19
N LEU A 449 11.41 6.28 12.49
CA LEU A 449 9.98 6.38 12.81
C LEU A 449 9.72 7.27 14.04
N GLY A 450 10.53 7.12 15.10
CA GLY A 450 10.40 7.96 16.29
C GLY A 450 10.71 9.44 16.01
N ARG A 451 11.76 9.73 15.22
CA ARG A 451 12.08 11.11 14.81
C ARG A 451 11.00 11.70 13.90
N TYR A 452 10.51 10.91 12.94
CA TYR A 452 9.40 11.32 12.10
C TYR A 452 8.16 11.66 12.92
N TYR A 453 7.79 10.83 13.90
CA TYR A 453 6.65 11.09 14.78
C TYR A 453 6.80 12.44 15.52
N LYS A 454 8.02 12.79 15.96
CA LYS A 454 8.27 14.07 16.63
C LYS A 454 8.07 15.27 15.69
N HIS A 455 8.50 15.18 14.44
CA HIS A 455 8.24 16.24 13.45
C HIS A 455 6.74 16.35 13.12
N TYR A 456 6.05 15.22 12.97
CA TYR A 456 4.59 15.23 12.82
C TYR A 456 3.89 15.89 14.02
N GLU A 457 4.26 15.54 15.24
CA GLU A 457 3.70 16.12 16.47
C GLU A 457 3.93 17.65 16.53
N HIS A 458 5.12 18.09 16.14
CA HIS A 458 5.47 19.51 16.06
C HIS A 458 4.62 20.24 15.00
N LEU A 459 4.49 19.70 13.80
CA LEU A 459 3.63 20.28 12.77
C LEU A 459 2.16 20.36 13.23
N MET A 460 1.64 19.34 13.91
CA MET A 460 0.27 19.41 14.44
C MET A 460 0.11 20.46 15.54
N ALA A 461 1.16 20.70 16.35
CA ALA A 461 1.18 21.80 17.31
C ALA A 461 1.21 23.17 16.60
N HIS A 462 1.99 23.31 15.53
CA HIS A 462 2.00 24.49 14.67
C HIS A 462 0.61 24.80 14.11
N TRP A 463 -0.09 23.81 13.53
CA TRP A 463 -1.46 24.00 13.03
C TRP A 463 -2.42 24.51 14.09
N ARG A 464 -2.31 24.04 15.33
CA ARG A 464 -3.14 24.55 16.45
C ARG A 464 -2.84 26.00 16.81
N THR A 465 -1.63 26.47 16.49
CA THR A 465 -1.20 27.86 16.77
C THR A 465 -1.68 28.80 15.68
N VAL A 466 -1.60 28.41 14.40
CA VAL A 466 -1.85 29.33 13.28
C VAL A 466 -3.28 29.25 12.73
N LEU A 467 -3.97 28.13 12.90
CA LEU A 467 -5.37 27.98 12.49
C LEU A 467 -6.33 28.48 13.58
N PRO A 468 -7.55 28.91 13.20
CA PRO A 468 -8.56 29.32 14.17
C PRO A 468 -8.86 28.23 15.21
N ALA A 469 -9.11 28.63 16.44
CA ALA A 469 -9.46 27.70 17.52
C ALA A 469 -10.69 26.85 17.14
N GLY A 470 -10.62 25.54 17.38
CA GLY A 470 -11.68 24.59 17.04
C GLY A 470 -11.74 24.19 15.56
N ARG A 471 -10.81 24.68 14.71
CA ARG A 471 -10.74 24.30 13.29
C ARG A 471 -10.42 22.82 13.08
N ILE A 472 -9.64 22.23 13.98
CA ILE A 472 -9.28 20.81 13.99
C ILE A 472 -9.88 20.20 15.26
N LEU A 473 -10.64 19.12 15.10
CA LEU A 473 -11.11 18.31 16.21
C LEU A 473 -10.09 17.22 16.52
N ASP A 474 -9.45 17.29 17.68
CA ASP A 474 -8.60 16.19 18.17
C ASP A 474 -9.48 15.06 18.74
N VAL A 475 -9.23 13.82 18.25
CA VAL A 475 -9.91 12.59 18.66
C VAL A 475 -8.87 11.59 19.14
N ARG A 476 -8.87 11.30 20.45
CA ARG A 476 -7.97 10.30 21.03
C ARG A 476 -8.54 8.89 20.86
N TYR A 477 -7.75 8.00 20.26
CA TYR A 477 -8.13 6.60 20.05
C TYR A 477 -8.56 5.91 21.35
N GLU A 478 -7.81 6.15 22.42
CA GLU A 478 -8.06 5.55 23.73
C GLU A 478 -9.42 5.98 24.31
N GLU A 479 -9.82 7.25 24.08
CA GLU A 479 -11.13 7.77 24.49
C GLU A 479 -12.26 7.16 23.65
N VAL A 480 -12.04 6.99 22.33
CA VAL A 480 -13.02 6.30 21.45
C VAL A 480 -13.23 4.86 21.92
N VAL A 481 -12.15 4.16 22.27
CA VAL A 481 -12.23 2.77 22.77
C VAL A 481 -12.87 2.69 24.17
N ALA A 482 -12.67 3.72 25.01
CA ALA A 482 -13.24 3.76 26.35
C ALA A 482 -14.76 4.02 26.34
N ASP A 483 -15.22 4.95 25.51
CA ASP A 483 -16.63 5.34 25.36
C ASP A 483 -16.96 5.70 23.91
N VAL A 484 -17.34 4.68 23.15
CA VAL A 484 -17.64 4.80 21.72
C VAL A 484 -18.79 5.76 21.46
N GLU A 485 -19.86 5.66 22.26
CA GLU A 485 -21.08 6.45 22.00
C GLU A 485 -20.82 7.93 22.26
N ALA A 486 -20.22 8.31 23.39
CA ALA A 486 -19.94 9.70 23.67
C ALA A 486 -18.99 10.32 22.62
N GLN A 487 -17.96 9.58 22.20
CA GLN A 487 -17.03 10.06 21.19
C GLN A 487 -17.65 10.11 19.78
N ALA A 488 -18.42 9.10 19.39
CA ALA A 488 -19.15 9.11 18.11
C ALA A 488 -20.13 10.31 18.03
N ARG A 489 -20.91 10.57 19.09
CA ARG A 489 -21.80 11.74 19.16
C ARG A 489 -21.01 13.07 19.03
N ARG A 490 -19.85 13.17 19.69
CA ARG A 490 -18.97 14.34 19.59
C ARG A 490 -18.44 14.54 18.17
N ILE A 491 -18.00 13.46 17.52
CA ILE A 491 -17.47 13.47 16.15
C ILE A 491 -18.58 13.88 15.16
N ILE A 492 -19.73 13.25 15.22
CA ILE A 492 -20.88 13.51 14.33
C ILE A 492 -21.39 14.94 14.50
N ALA A 493 -21.48 15.44 15.74
CA ALA A 493 -21.87 16.83 16.00
C ALA A 493 -20.86 17.82 15.42
N HIS A 494 -19.54 17.54 15.51
CA HIS A 494 -18.50 18.39 14.91
C HIS A 494 -18.57 18.42 13.38
N CYS A 495 -19.03 17.32 12.74
CA CYS A 495 -19.30 17.28 11.30
C CYS A 495 -20.58 18.06 10.90
N GLY A 496 -21.33 18.64 11.85
CA GLY A 496 -22.60 19.29 11.58
C GLY A 496 -23.72 18.32 11.17
N LEU A 497 -23.57 17.04 11.48
CA LEU A 497 -24.52 15.99 11.13
C LEU A 497 -25.50 15.73 12.29
N PRO A 498 -26.78 15.44 12.00
CA PRO A 498 -27.69 14.91 13.00
C PRO A 498 -27.22 13.55 13.49
N TRP A 499 -27.57 13.19 14.72
CA TRP A 499 -27.20 11.88 15.23
C TRP A 499 -27.94 10.75 14.50
N ASP A 500 -27.23 9.66 14.19
CA ASP A 500 -27.78 8.43 13.64
C ASP A 500 -27.15 7.21 14.35
N GLU A 501 -27.99 6.28 14.83
CA GLU A 501 -27.54 5.11 15.61
C GLU A 501 -26.65 4.15 14.81
N ARG A 502 -26.69 4.18 13.46
CA ARG A 502 -25.81 3.39 12.59
C ARG A 502 -24.34 3.71 12.82
N CYS A 503 -24.01 4.89 13.33
CA CYS A 503 -22.64 5.26 13.69
C CYS A 503 -22.06 4.39 14.82
N LEU A 504 -22.88 3.70 15.62
CA LEU A 504 -22.42 2.74 16.64
C LEU A 504 -22.23 1.33 16.08
N SER A 505 -22.93 0.98 15.01
CA SER A 505 -22.79 -0.31 14.31
C SER A 505 -21.78 -0.23 13.14
N PHE A 506 -20.77 0.61 13.25
CA PHE A 506 -19.79 0.88 12.19
C PHE A 506 -19.07 -0.39 11.68
N HIS A 507 -18.94 -1.43 12.48
CA HIS A 507 -18.32 -2.71 12.14
C HIS A 507 -19.20 -3.60 11.26
N GLU A 508 -20.50 -3.31 11.16
CA GLU A 508 -21.48 -4.00 10.30
C GLU A 508 -21.60 -3.33 8.91
N THR A 509 -20.94 -2.20 8.70
CA THR A 509 -21.01 -1.46 7.43
C THR A 509 -20.38 -2.25 6.30
N GLU A 510 -21.13 -2.50 5.22
CA GLU A 510 -20.69 -3.33 4.07
C GLU A 510 -19.78 -2.59 3.08
N ARG A 511 -19.48 -1.30 3.29
CA ARG A 511 -18.62 -0.55 2.37
C ARG A 511 -17.22 -1.16 2.26
N PRO A 512 -16.55 -1.06 1.10
CA PRO A 512 -15.14 -1.45 0.97
C PRO A 512 -14.23 -0.63 1.90
N VAL A 513 -13.24 -1.30 2.51
CA VAL A 513 -12.24 -0.65 3.39
C VAL A 513 -10.84 -0.99 2.90
N ARG A 514 -10.24 -0.08 2.16
CA ARG A 514 -8.92 -0.25 1.53
C ARG A 514 -7.82 0.37 2.38
N THR A 515 -7.49 -0.27 3.51
CA THR A 515 -6.44 0.21 4.43
C THR A 515 -5.77 -0.95 5.16
N ALA A 516 -4.60 -0.69 5.76
CA ALA A 516 -3.89 -1.64 6.62
C ALA A 516 -4.69 -2.04 7.89
N SER A 517 -5.83 -1.39 8.17
CA SER A 517 -6.69 -1.64 9.33
C SER A 517 -8.03 -2.30 8.93
N ALA A 518 -8.20 -2.74 7.67
CA ALA A 518 -9.48 -3.24 7.15
C ALA A 518 -10.10 -4.35 8.01
N THR A 519 -9.31 -5.35 8.42
CA THR A 519 -9.78 -6.46 9.26
C THR A 519 -10.14 -6.03 10.68
N GLN A 520 -9.49 -4.99 11.20
CA GLN A 520 -9.67 -4.53 12.58
C GLN A 520 -10.97 -3.77 12.77
N VAL A 521 -11.36 -2.95 11.81
CA VAL A 521 -12.58 -2.13 11.89
C VAL A 521 -13.86 -2.89 11.57
N ARG A 522 -13.74 -4.16 11.15
CA ARG A 522 -14.83 -5.12 10.93
C ARG A 522 -15.22 -5.91 12.19
N GLN A 523 -14.60 -5.61 13.31
CA GLN A 523 -14.87 -6.22 14.59
C GLN A 523 -15.38 -5.18 15.59
N PRO A 524 -16.20 -5.59 16.56
CA PRO A 524 -16.54 -4.71 17.67
C PRO A 524 -15.27 -4.16 18.34
N ILE A 525 -15.36 -2.98 18.92
CA ILE A 525 -14.21 -2.35 19.58
C ILE A 525 -13.62 -3.24 20.67
N TYR A 526 -12.30 -3.35 20.65
CA TYR A 526 -11.53 -4.13 21.63
C TYR A 526 -10.42 -3.28 22.27
N LYS A 527 -10.18 -3.52 23.56
CA LYS A 527 -9.22 -2.73 24.36
C LYS A 527 -7.77 -3.23 24.27
N SER A 528 -7.53 -4.42 23.69
CA SER A 528 -6.20 -5.06 23.66
C SER A 528 -5.17 -4.37 22.78
N ALA A 529 -5.56 -3.34 22.05
CA ALA A 529 -4.65 -2.52 21.26
C ALA A 529 -3.97 -1.40 22.07
N ILE A 530 -4.48 -1.07 23.26
CA ILE A 530 -3.94 -0.01 24.13
C ILE A 530 -2.80 -0.58 24.98
N GLY A 531 -1.64 0.09 24.98
CA GLY A 531 -0.46 -0.33 25.71
C GLY A 531 0.19 -1.60 25.17
N ARG A 532 -0.14 -2.01 23.94
CA ARG A 532 0.39 -3.23 23.31
C ARG A 532 1.91 -3.17 23.14
N TRP A 533 2.50 -2.01 23.03
CA TRP A 533 3.94 -1.86 22.89
C TRP A 533 4.74 -2.42 24.06
N ARG A 534 4.14 -2.50 25.28
CA ARG A 534 4.83 -2.98 26.50
C ARG A 534 5.37 -4.40 26.39
N VAL A 535 4.74 -5.25 25.59
CA VAL A 535 5.23 -6.64 25.36
C VAL A 535 6.53 -6.69 24.55
N TYR A 536 6.92 -5.57 23.93
CA TYR A 536 8.15 -5.40 23.18
C TYR A 536 9.13 -4.41 23.82
N GLU A 537 8.83 -3.88 25.02
CA GLU A 537 9.53 -2.77 25.69
C GLU A 537 11.05 -2.93 25.69
N GLN A 538 11.55 -4.15 25.99
CA GLN A 538 12.97 -4.47 26.04
C GLN A 538 13.72 -4.30 24.68
N HIS A 539 12.99 -4.14 23.58
CA HIS A 539 13.54 -4.00 22.24
C HIS A 539 13.40 -2.58 21.68
N LEU A 540 12.78 -1.66 22.43
CA LEU A 540 12.32 -0.36 21.92
C LEU A 540 13.25 0.81 22.23
N ASP A 541 14.42 0.60 22.81
CA ASP A 541 15.36 1.68 23.14
C ASP A 541 15.60 2.68 21.99
N PRO A 542 15.78 2.25 20.71
CA PRO A 542 15.97 3.20 19.61
C PRO A 542 14.73 4.09 19.37
N LEU A 543 13.52 3.53 19.49
CA LEU A 543 12.26 4.25 19.34
C LEU A 543 12.04 5.21 20.53
N LEU A 544 12.17 4.71 21.75
CA LEU A 544 11.95 5.50 22.98
C LEU A 544 12.92 6.67 23.05
N GLY A 545 14.19 6.44 22.72
CA GLY A 545 15.21 7.49 22.63
C GLY A 545 14.85 8.56 21.59
N ALA A 546 14.40 8.15 20.40
CA ALA A 546 13.99 9.07 19.33
C ALA A 546 12.72 9.87 19.69
N LEU A 547 11.76 9.24 20.38
CA LEU A 547 10.56 9.91 20.91
C LEU A 547 10.86 10.81 22.13
N LYS A 548 12.07 10.76 22.68
CA LYS A 548 12.48 11.46 23.93
C LYS A 548 11.60 11.07 25.14
N ILE A 549 11.18 9.82 25.18
CA ILE A 549 10.45 9.23 26.30
C ILE A 549 11.49 8.60 27.23
N GLY A 550 11.73 9.22 28.40
CA GLY A 550 12.67 8.68 29.40
C GLY A 550 12.10 7.43 30.10
N ALA A 551 12.98 6.56 30.56
CA ALA A 551 12.63 5.34 31.30
C ALA A 551 11.79 5.59 32.58
N ALA A 552 11.65 6.83 33.03
CA ALA A 552 10.89 7.21 34.23
C ALA A 552 9.37 7.32 34.03
N THR A 553 8.86 7.34 32.79
CA THR A 553 7.42 7.48 32.50
C THR A 553 6.68 6.13 32.40
N THR A 554 7.38 5.02 32.47
CA THR A 554 6.80 3.66 32.34
C THR A 554 6.19 3.13 33.64
N GLY A 555 6.35 3.85 34.77
CA GLY A 555 5.98 3.41 36.12
C GLY A 555 4.65 3.91 36.70
N ALA A 556 3.93 4.83 36.04
CA ALA A 556 2.77 5.50 36.62
C ALA A 556 1.45 5.13 35.93
N ALA A 557 1.07 3.87 35.93
CA ALA A 557 -0.31 3.39 35.83
C ALA A 557 -0.34 1.89 36.22
N ARG A 558 -0.28 1.60 37.53
CA ARG A 558 -0.74 0.32 38.08
C ARG A 558 -2.15 0.47 38.56
#